data_cd62ec2070eda0c179fa0c2029d0cb14
#
_entry.id   cd62ec2070eda0c179fa0c2029d0cb14
#
_cell.length_a   1.000
_cell.length_b   1.000
_cell.length_c   1.000
_cell.angle_alpha   90.00
_cell.angle_beta   90.00
_cell.angle_gamma   90.00
#
_symmetry.space_group_name_H-M   'P 1'
#
loop_
_entity.id
_entity.type
_entity.pdbx_description
1 polymer ?
#
loop_
_entity_poly.entity_id
_entity_poly.type
_entity_poly.pdbx_seq_one_letter_code
_entity_poly.pdbx_strand_id
1 'polypeptide(L)'
;MVSFDSYVRARSTGLLRLAWLITRDWDDARDAVQDAFASVYPRWSRLPTGSGLDAYVSRCVVNACLAVLRGRRTRSMADVSVLDEAPVGADPAVGVVQTDQLLRWCGELPPVQRAAVVLRFYRDLSFAEIGVVLGCREATARSHVHRAVNALRVRGKGDQA
;
A
#
# COMPACT_ATOMS: atom_id res chain seq x y z
N MET A 1 26.86 -8.30 2.34
CA MET A 1 25.83 -7.55 1.57
C MET A 1 24.90 -8.56 0.90
N VAL A 2 23.61 -8.42 1.08
CA VAL A 2 22.62 -9.30 0.43
C VAL A 2 22.56 -8.93 -1.05
N SER A 3 22.62 -9.93 -1.95
CA SER A 3 22.47 -9.69 -3.38
C SER A 3 21.05 -9.22 -3.69
N PHE A 4 20.89 -8.44 -4.77
CA PHE A 4 19.57 -7.99 -5.22
C PHE A 4 18.62 -9.18 -5.46
N ASP A 5 19.08 -10.22 -6.14
CA ASP A 5 18.27 -11.41 -6.42
C ASP A 5 17.81 -12.14 -5.14
N SER A 6 18.70 -12.27 -4.16
CA SER A 6 18.35 -12.88 -2.88
C SER A 6 17.31 -12.04 -2.12
N TYR A 7 17.45 -10.73 -2.15
CA TYR A 7 16.48 -9.81 -1.55
C TYR A 7 15.11 -9.91 -2.23
N VAL A 8 15.07 -9.85 -3.56
CA VAL A 8 13.83 -10.00 -4.34
C VAL A 8 13.13 -11.31 -4.02
N ARG A 9 13.84 -12.42 -4.01
CA ARG A 9 13.25 -13.73 -3.66
C ARG A 9 12.67 -13.76 -2.24
N ALA A 10 13.36 -13.16 -1.29
CA ALA A 10 12.94 -13.17 0.12
C ALA A 10 11.77 -12.22 0.40
N ARG A 11 11.68 -11.10 -0.32
CA ARG A 11 10.78 -9.98 0.03
C ARG A 11 9.62 -9.74 -0.93
N SER A 12 9.66 -10.30 -2.14
CA SER A 12 8.64 -10.03 -3.18
C SER A 12 7.23 -10.31 -2.72
N THR A 13 6.98 -11.42 -2.05
CA THR A 13 5.63 -11.77 -1.59
C THR A 13 5.07 -10.74 -0.59
N GLY A 14 5.88 -10.33 0.38
CA GLY A 14 5.45 -9.33 1.36
C GLY A 14 5.25 -7.94 0.76
N LEU A 15 6.12 -7.55 -0.17
CA LEU A 15 6.00 -6.26 -0.88
C LEU A 15 4.80 -6.26 -1.83
N LEU A 16 4.51 -7.37 -2.47
CA LEU A 16 3.36 -7.52 -3.36
C LEU A 16 2.03 -7.43 -2.57
N ARG A 17 1.97 -8.06 -1.38
CA ARG A 17 0.82 -7.92 -0.48
C ARG A 17 0.64 -6.49 0.00
N LEU A 18 1.72 -5.82 0.39
CA LEU A 18 1.70 -4.39 0.74
C LEU A 18 1.13 -3.54 -0.40
N ALA A 19 1.65 -3.75 -1.61
CA ALA A 19 1.20 -3.03 -2.79
C ALA A 19 -0.28 -3.30 -3.10
N TRP A 20 -0.73 -4.54 -2.99
CA TRP A 20 -2.14 -4.90 -3.19
C TRP A 20 -3.07 -4.26 -2.15
N LEU A 21 -2.69 -4.22 -0.89
CA LEU A 21 -3.47 -3.56 0.15
C LEU A 21 -3.68 -2.06 -0.13
N ILE A 22 -2.73 -1.43 -0.81
CA ILE A 22 -2.80 -0.01 -1.18
C ILE A 22 -3.54 0.19 -2.51
N THR A 23 -3.19 -0.57 -3.55
CA THR A 23 -3.76 -0.40 -4.90
C THR A 23 -5.12 -1.07 -5.06
N ARG A 24 -5.37 -2.14 -4.34
CA ARG A 24 -6.57 -3.00 -4.44
C ARG A 24 -6.74 -3.66 -5.80
N ASP A 25 -5.66 -3.75 -6.55
CA ASP A 25 -5.59 -4.37 -7.87
C ASP A 25 -4.25 -5.10 -8.01
N TRP A 26 -4.28 -6.38 -8.43
CA TRP A 26 -3.08 -7.19 -8.53
C TRP A 26 -2.13 -6.77 -9.65
N ASP A 27 -2.66 -6.30 -10.76
CA ASP A 27 -1.84 -5.85 -11.88
C ASP A 27 -1.12 -4.56 -11.53
N ASP A 28 -1.81 -3.61 -10.91
CA ASP A 28 -1.19 -2.40 -10.38
C ASP A 28 -0.18 -2.69 -9.27
N ALA A 29 -0.47 -3.65 -8.41
CA ALA A 29 0.45 -4.05 -7.35
C ALA A 29 1.75 -4.64 -7.94
N ARG A 30 1.64 -5.50 -8.94
CA ARG A 30 2.80 -6.05 -9.63
C ARG A 30 3.62 -4.98 -10.33
N ASP A 31 2.96 -4.08 -11.03
CA ASP A 31 3.62 -2.96 -11.73
C ASP A 31 4.33 -2.05 -10.74
N ALA A 32 3.70 -1.70 -9.63
CA ALA A 32 4.30 -0.86 -8.59
C ALA A 32 5.54 -1.50 -7.96
N VAL A 33 5.48 -2.80 -7.66
CA VAL A 33 6.64 -3.53 -7.12
C VAL A 33 7.76 -3.62 -8.14
N GLN A 34 7.43 -3.89 -9.39
CA GLN A 34 8.42 -3.96 -10.49
C GLN A 34 9.08 -2.60 -10.71
N ASP A 35 8.32 -1.52 -10.75
CA ASP A 35 8.83 -0.15 -10.88
C ASP A 35 9.75 0.22 -9.71
N ALA A 36 9.35 -0.15 -8.50
CA ALA A 36 10.18 0.07 -7.31
C ALA A 36 11.52 -0.67 -7.41
N PHE A 37 11.51 -1.96 -7.80
CA PHE A 37 12.74 -2.73 -7.98
C PHE A 37 13.61 -2.16 -9.11
N ALA A 38 13.03 -1.74 -10.23
CA ALA A 38 13.75 -1.11 -11.32
C ALA A 38 14.44 0.19 -10.89
N SER A 39 13.78 0.98 -10.02
CA SER A 39 14.34 2.23 -9.49
C SER A 39 15.46 2.02 -8.47
N VAL A 40 15.39 0.92 -7.72
CA VAL A 40 16.32 0.57 -6.63
C VAL A 40 17.57 -0.12 -7.17
N TYR A 41 17.44 -0.95 -8.18
CA TYR A 41 18.51 -1.78 -8.74
C TYR A 41 19.81 -1.01 -9.08
N PRO A 42 19.77 0.13 -9.79
CA PRO A 42 21.00 0.86 -10.16
C PRO A 42 21.77 1.42 -8.96
N ARG A 43 21.12 1.52 -7.81
CA ARG A 43 21.69 2.09 -6.58
C ARG A 43 21.96 1.02 -5.52
N TRP A 44 21.72 -0.25 -5.82
CA TRP A 44 21.71 -1.34 -4.85
C TRP A 44 22.94 -1.37 -3.96
N SER A 45 24.14 -1.22 -4.54
CA SER A 45 25.40 -1.23 -3.82
C SER A 45 25.62 -0.05 -2.85
N ARG A 46 24.82 1.01 -2.97
CA ARG A 46 24.90 2.23 -2.16
C ARG A 46 23.82 2.34 -1.10
N LEU A 47 22.88 1.39 -1.10
CA LEU A 47 21.76 1.40 -0.16
C LEU A 47 22.19 0.94 1.23
N PRO A 48 21.46 1.37 2.28
CA PRO A 48 21.63 0.84 3.63
C PRO A 48 21.48 -0.69 3.64
N THR A 49 22.01 -1.32 4.67
CA THR A 49 21.84 -2.75 4.90
C THR A 49 20.83 -3.01 6.02
N GLY A 50 20.33 -4.24 6.11
CA GLY A 50 19.42 -4.64 7.18
C GLY A 50 18.05 -3.95 7.12
N SER A 51 17.54 -3.49 8.26
CA SER A 51 16.22 -2.86 8.37
C SER A 51 16.07 -1.56 7.58
N GLY A 52 17.16 -0.84 7.39
CA GLY A 52 17.19 0.39 6.57
C GLY A 52 16.92 0.12 5.09
N LEU A 53 17.37 -1.02 4.58
CA LEU A 53 17.08 -1.46 3.21
C LEU A 53 15.60 -1.77 3.03
N ASP A 54 15.00 -2.51 3.95
CA ASP A 54 13.57 -2.83 3.91
C ASP A 54 12.70 -1.57 3.96
N ALA A 55 13.05 -0.63 4.81
CA ALA A 55 12.36 0.66 4.91
C ALA A 55 12.46 1.46 3.60
N TYR A 56 13.64 1.50 3.00
CA TYR A 56 13.86 2.20 1.73
C TYR A 56 13.06 1.59 0.58
N VAL A 57 13.13 0.27 0.41
CA VAL A 57 12.41 -0.43 -0.65
C VAL A 57 10.89 -0.33 -0.44
N SER A 58 10.41 -0.49 0.79
CA SER A 58 8.99 -0.30 1.13
C SER A 58 8.50 1.10 0.77
N ARG A 59 9.30 2.13 1.04
CA ARG A 59 9.00 3.50 0.63
C ARG A 59 8.88 3.63 -0.89
N CYS A 60 9.80 3.03 -1.65
CA CYS A 60 9.73 3.04 -3.11
C CYS A 60 8.46 2.36 -3.62
N VAL A 61 8.07 1.21 -3.05
CA VAL A 61 6.84 0.50 -3.40
C VAL A 61 5.60 1.34 -3.09
N VAL A 62 5.51 1.92 -1.89
CA VAL A 62 4.36 2.77 -1.52
C VAL A 62 4.24 3.98 -2.45
N ASN A 63 5.35 4.64 -2.75
CA ASN A 63 5.35 5.77 -3.68
C ASN A 63 4.92 5.37 -5.08
N ALA A 64 5.35 4.21 -5.57
CA ALA A 64 4.91 3.66 -6.86
C ALA A 64 3.40 3.35 -6.85
N CYS A 65 2.88 2.75 -5.78
CA CYS A 65 1.44 2.52 -5.61
C CYS A 65 0.63 3.82 -5.66
N LEU A 66 1.07 4.84 -4.93
CA LEU A 66 0.39 6.14 -4.91
C LEU A 66 0.45 6.84 -6.27
N ALA A 67 1.56 6.68 -7.01
CA ALA A 67 1.69 7.21 -8.37
C ALA A 67 0.72 6.53 -9.33
N VAL A 68 0.57 5.21 -9.27
CA VAL A 68 -0.40 4.45 -10.07
C VAL A 68 -1.82 4.92 -9.79
N LEU A 69 -2.18 5.08 -8.52
CA LEU A 69 -3.53 5.53 -8.13
C LEU A 69 -3.81 6.97 -8.57
N ARG A 70 -2.83 7.86 -8.54
CA ARG A 70 -2.95 9.22 -9.10
C ARG A 70 -3.16 9.18 -10.62
N GLY A 71 -2.43 8.34 -11.33
CA GLY A 71 -2.57 8.14 -12.77
C GLY A 71 -3.95 7.61 -13.16
N ARG A 72 -4.51 6.65 -12.40
CA ARG A 72 -5.89 6.17 -12.58
C ARG A 72 -6.93 7.26 -12.37
N ARG A 73 -6.79 8.06 -11.32
CA ARG A 73 -7.70 9.17 -11.02
C ARG A 73 -7.73 10.19 -12.19
N THR A 74 -6.58 10.52 -12.73
CA THR A 74 -6.46 11.44 -13.86
C THR A 74 -7.13 10.87 -15.12
N ARG A 75 -6.96 9.58 -15.41
CA ARG A 75 -7.59 8.88 -16.53
C ARG A 75 -9.10 8.74 -16.34
N SER A 76 -9.57 8.41 -15.15
CA SER A 76 -11.00 8.30 -14.83
C SER A 76 -11.76 9.62 -14.94
N MET A 77 -11.10 10.75 -14.75
CA MET A 77 -11.70 12.08 -15.00
C MET A 77 -11.79 12.42 -16.49
N ALA A 78 -11.00 11.76 -17.35
CA ALA A 78 -11.02 11.95 -18.80
C ALA A 78 -11.95 10.97 -19.52
N ASP A 79 -12.18 9.78 -18.96
CA ASP A 79 -13.07 8.73 -19.48
C ASP A 79 -14.20 8.44 -18.48
N VAL A 80 -15.36 9.05 -18.72
CA VAL A 80 -16.61 8.64 -18.06
C VAL A 80 -17.19 7.44 -18.82
N SER A 81 -16.56 6.31 -18.70
CA SER A 81 -17.18 4.99 -18.92
C SER A 81 -16.14 3.89 -18.67
N VAL A 82 -16.26 3.23 -17.60
CA VAL A 82 -16.27 1.77 -17.43
C VAL A 82 -16.29 1.50 -15.93
N LEU A 83 -17.42 1.04 -15.46
CA LEU A 83 -17.52 0.27 -14.23
C LEU A 83 -16.79 -1.05 -14.49
N ASP A 84 -15.49 -1.10 -14.21
CA ASP A 84 -14.79 -2.36 -14.12
C ASP A 84 -15.11 -2.98 -12.76
N GLU A 85 -15.97 -3.99 -12.82
CA GLU A 85 -16.13 -4.93 -11.72
C GLU A 85 -14.77 -5.52 -11.38
N ALA A 86 -14.34 -5.33 -10.15
CA ALA A 86 -13.10 -5.89 -9.64
C ALA A 86 -13.16 -7.43 -9.78
N PRO A 87 -12.19 -8.08 -10.45
CA PRO A 87 -12.08 -9.52 -10.37
C PRO A 87 -11.71 -9.88 -8.94
N VAL A 88 -12.57 -10.63 -8.31
CA VAL A 88 -12.35 -11.24 -6.99
C VAL A 88 -11.26 -12.29 -7.15
N GLY A 89 -10.01 -11.87 -7.05
CA GLY A 89 -8.86 -12.75 -6.88
C GLY A 89 -8.58 -12.90 -5.39
N ALA A 90 -9.34 -13.75 -4.71
CA ALA A 90 -9.06 -14.09 -3.34
C ALA A 90 -7.78 -14.91 -3.26
N ASP A 91 -6.79 -14.40 -2.53
CA ASP A 91 -5.71 -15.24 -1.99
C ASP A 91 -6.35 -16.14 -0.90
N PRO A 92 -6.36 -17.48 -1.05
CA PRO A 92 -7.07 -18.36 -0.12
C PRO A 92 -6.45 -18.45 1.28
N ALA A 93 -5.42 -17.68 1.60
CA ALA A 93 -4.67 -17.77 2.85
C ALA A 93 -5.12 -16.81 3.96
N VAL A 94 -6.16 -15.99 3.77
CA VAL A 94 -6.69 -15.11 4.83
C VAL A 94 -8.11 -15.52 5.16
N GLY A 95 -8.23 -16.44 6.11
CA GLY A 95 -9.52 -16.83 6.69
C GLY A 95 -10.13 -15.71 7.52
N VAL A 96 -11.41 -15.51 7.31
CA VAL A 96 -12.50 -14.92 8.11
C VAL A 96 -13.28 -13.84 7.35
N VAL A 97 -14.57 -14.03 7.26
CA VAL A 97 -15.58 -13.16 6.61
C VAL A 97 -15.51 -11.68 7.05
N GLN A 98 -15.05 -11.40 8.28
CA GLN A 98 -14.88 -10.04 8.78
C GLN A 98 -13.70 -9.30 8.14
N THR A 99 -12.69 -10.04 7.70
CA THR A 99 -11.49 -9.47 7.06
C THR A 99 -11.82 -8.93 5.67
N ASP A 100 -12.66 -9.63 4.91
CA ASP A 100 -13.03 -9.20 3.55
C ASP A 100 -13.82 -7.91 3.54
N GLN A 101 -14.68 -7.70 4.53
CA GLN A 101 -15.45 -6.47 4.65
C GLN A 101 -14.58 -5.29 5.05
N LEU A 102 -13.68 -5.47 6.02
CA LEU A 102 -12.70 -4.46 6.40
C LEU A 102 -11.81 -4.07 5.22
N LEU A 103 -11.37 -5.05 4.44
CA LEU A 103 -10.56 -4.80 3.24
C LEU A 103 -11.34 -4.04 2.17
N ARG A 104 -12.63 -4.32 1.99
CA ARG A 104 -13.50 -3.53 1.10
C ARG A 104 -13.60 -2.08 1.56
N TRP A 105 -13.86 -1.85 2.84
CA TRP A 105 -13.91 -0.50 3.40
C TRP A 105 -12.58 0.25 3.26
N CYS A 106 -11.45 -0.44 3.47
CA CYS A 106 -10.13 0.14 3.20
C CYS A 106 -10.00 0.56 1.73
N GLY A 107 -10.56 -0.22 0.81
CA GLY A 107 -10.57 0.10 -0.63
C GLY A 107 -11.28 1.39 -0.99
N GLU A 108 -12.21 1.85 -0.15
CA GLU A 108 -12.97 3.09 -0.35
C GLU A 108 -12.32 4.33 0.29
N LEU A 109 -11.26 4.13 1.09
CA LEU A 109 -10.51 5.25 1.66
C LEU A 109 -9.75 6.02 0.57
N PRO A 110 -9.53 7.35 0.74
CA PRO A 110 -8.59 8.07 -0.10
C PRO A 110 -7.20 7.38 -0.10
N PRO A 111 -6.49 7.35 -1.23
CA PRO A 111 -5.26 6.57 -1.37
C PRO A 111 -4.21 6.80 -0.28
N VAL A 112 -3.95 8.05 0.09
CA VAL A 112 -2.95 8.38 1.13
C VAL A 112 -3.41 7.91 2.52
N GLN A 113 -4.69 8.03 2.84
CA GLN A 113 -5.25 7.52 4.09
C GLN A 113 -5.20 5.99 4.14
N ARG A 114 -5.51 5.33 3.03
CA ARG A 114 -5.38 3.87 2.91
C ARG A 114 -3.93 3.42 3.11
N ALA A 115 -2.98 4.07 2.44
CA ALA A 115 -1.56 3.80 2.63
C ALA A 115 -1.13 3.98 4.09
N ALA A 116 -1.55 5.07 4.73
CA ALA A 116 -1.21 5.36 6.12
C ALA A 116 -1.72 4.28 7.09
N VAL A 117 -2.98 3.85 6.96
CA VAL A 117 -3.56 2.81 7.82
C VAL A 117 -2.93 1.43 7.56
N VAL A 118 -2.62 1.11 6.31
CA VAL A 118 -1.91 -0.12 5.95
C VAL A 118 -0.49 -0.13 6.56
N LEU A 119 0.25 0.95 6.44
CA LEU A 119 1.57 1.08 7.04
C LEU A 119 1.52 0.97 8.58
N ARG A 120 0.52 1.55 9.20
CA ARG A 120 0.35 1.51 10.66
C ARG A 120 0.05 0.11 11.18
N PHE A 121 -0.91 -0.59 10.58
CA PHE A 121 -1.46 -1.83 11.13
C PHE A 121 -0.92 -3.10 10.46
N TYR A 122 -0.57 -3.06 9.19
CA TYR A 122 0.02 -4.20 8.50
C TYR A 122 1.54 -4.24 8.61
N ARG A 123 2.21 -3.08 8.55
CA ARG A 123 3.66 -2.97 8.68
C ARG A 123 4.15 -2.58 10.07
N ASP A 124 3.23 -2.27 10.97
CA ASP A 124 3.51 -1.88 12.36
C ASP A 124 4.50 -0.71 12.50
N LEU A 125 4.36 0.28 11.62
CA LEU A 125 5.21 1.47 11.62
C LEU A 125 4.70 2.52 12.61
N SER A 126 5.63 3.25 13.23
CA SER A 126 5.32 4.45 14.00
C SER A 126 4.84 5.59 13.10
N PHE A 127 4.18 6.60 13.67
CA PHE A 127 3.76 7.77 12.89
C PHE A 127 4.95 8.53 12.28
N ALA A 128 6.09 8.57 12.96
CA ALA A 128 7.31 9.15 12.42
C ALA A 128 7.81 8.38 11.19
N GLU A 129 7.82 7.05 11.26
CA GLU A 129 8.22 6.18 10.13
C GLU A 129 7.24 6.29 8.95
N ILE A 130 5.93 6.34 9.23
CA ILE A 130 4.91 6.59 8.20
C ILE A 130 5.14 7.94 7.54
N GLY A 131 5.45 8.98 8.31
CA GLY A 131 5.79 10.29 7.78
C GLY A 131 6.96 10.26 6.81
N VAL A 132 8.02 9.50 7.15
CA VAL A 132 9.17 9.29 6.24
C VAL A 132 8.74 8.59 4.95
N VAL A 133 7.95 7.53 5.04
CA VAL A 133 7.47 6.78 3.87
C VAL A 133 6.58 7.64 2.98
N LEU A 134 5.64 8.39 3.55
CA LEU A 134 4.68 9.22 2.80
C LEU A 134 5.25 10.59 2.40
N GLY A 135 6.43 10.96 2.89
CA GLY A 135 7.02 12.27 2.63
C GLY A 135 6.29 13.42 3.31
N CYS A 136 5.75 13.21 4.50
CA CYS A 136 5.02 14.20 5.29
C CYS A 136 5.51 14.23 6.74
N ARG A 137 5.05 15.23 7.50
CA ARG A 137 5.36 15.34 8.92
C ARG A 137 4.66 14.22 9.72
N GLU A 138 5.22 13.86 10.86
CA GLU A 138 4.63 12.91 11.80
C GLU A 138 3.17 13.27 12.16
N ALA A 139 2.90 14.53 12.45
CA ALA A 139 1.55 15.01 12.76
C ALA A 139 0.57 14.79 11.60
N THR A 140 1.02 14.96 10.37
CA THR A 140 0.22 14.71 9.16
C THR A 140 -0.04 13.21 8.97
N ALA A 141 0.98 12.37 9.18
CA ALA A 141 0.84 10.92 9.15
C ALA A 141 -0.18 10.42 10.18
N ARG A 142 -0.11 10.96 11.40
CA ARG A 142 -1.08 10.69 12.47
C ARG A 142 -2.49 11.07 12.06
N SER A 143 -2.67 12.24 11.46
CA SER A 143 -3.97 12.71 10.97
C SER A 143 -4.54 11.80 9.89
N HIS A 144 -3.72 11.32 8.94
CA HIS A 144 -4.15 10.37 7.92
C HIS A 144 -4.64 9.06 8.53
N VAL A 145 -3.92 8.51 9.49
CA VAL A 145 -4.32 7.28 10.20
C VAL A 145 -5.62 7.49 10.98
N HIS A 146 -5.73 8.59 11.72
CA HIS A 146 -6.95 8.90 12.49
C HIS A 146 -8.18 9.06 11.61
N ARG A 147 -8.07 9.77 10.48
CA ARG A 147 -9.16 9.91 9.51
C ARG A 147 -9.58 8.57 8.92
N ALA A 148 -8.61 7.74 8.55
CA ALA A 148 -8.87 6.40 8.04
C ALA A 148 -9.60 5.54 9.08
N VAL A 149 -9.12 5.49 10.32
CA VAL A 149 -9.73 4.72 11.40
C VAL A 149 -11.14 5.21 11.71
N ASN A 150 -11.36 6.53 11.75
CA ASN A 150 -12.69 7.10 11.98
C ASN A 150 -13.67 6.73 10.86
N ALA A 151 -13.24 6.81 9.60
CA ALA A 151 -14.06 6.41 8.46
C ALA A 151 -14.45 4.93 8.53
N LEU A 152 -13.51 4.06 8.89
CA LEU A 152 -13.76 2.62 9.06
C LEU A 152 -14.72 2.33 10.24
N ARG A 153 -14.59 3.06 11.35
CA ARG A 153 -15.49 2.93 12.51
C ARG A 153 -16.93 3.32 12.19
N VAL A 154 -17.12 4.41 11.44
CA VAL A 154 -18.45 4.87 11.03
C VAL A 154 -19.14 3.80 10.18
N ARG A 155 -18.41 3.18 9.25
CA ARG A 155 -18.94 2.09 8.41
C ARG A 155 -19.29 0.85 9.21
N GLY A 156 -18.41 0.44 10.11
CA GLY A 156 -18.64 -0.70 11.00
C GLY A 156 -19.86 -0.56 11.89
N LYS A 157 -20.24 0.66 12.27
CA LYS A 157 -21.47 0.94 13.02
C LYS A 157 -22.71 0.95 12.13
N GLY A 158 -22.60 1.43 10.90
CA GLY A 158 -23.71 1.46 9.94
C GLY A 158 -24.16 0.06 9.48
N ASP A 159 -23.25 -0.89 9.46
CA ASP A 159 -23.52 -2.26 8.99
C ASP A 159 -24.10 -3.17 10.09
N GLN A 160 -24.11 -2.72 11.34
CA GLN A 160 -24.71 -3.40 12.50
C GLN A 160 -26.11 -2.89 12.86
N ALA A 161 -26.60 -1.90 12.13
CA ALA A 161 -27.94 -1.35 12.28
C ALA A 161 -28.90 -1.88 11.19
#